data_a5b0558b36265d551fe2b57ff1be90c6
#
_entry.id   a5b0558b36265d551fe2b57ff1be90c6
#
_cell.length_a   1.000
_cell.length_b   1.000
_cell.length_c   1.000
_cell.angle_alpha   90.00
_cell.angle_beta   90.00
_cell.angle_gamma   90.00
#
_symmetry.space_group_name_H-M   'P 1'
#
loop_
_entity.id
_entity.type
_entity.pdbx_description
1 polymer ?
#
loop_
_entity_poly.entity_id
_entity_poly.type
_entity_poly.pdbx_seq_one_letter_code
_entity_poly.pdbx_strand_id
1 'polypeptide(L)'
;EMAENLRRRGLETTLVEAGPQIMGPLDPEMAAIVAKRMRDNGVEIRTKAQATEISAGGVRLQDGQTLEADIVIAAIGVRPASELAKAAGLEISERGGIIVDAYHRTSDPHIFALGDAATKRDVHSGDSTLVPLAQTANRHGRLVADIIAGRDAASLPVLGTAIVGLFGLAAATTGWNERRAKEEGKAVRVIHLHPASHAGYFPDAAQLHMKLVVNADSDEILGAQIVGEDGVDKRIDVIATAIRAGLTATDLADLELAYAPQFGSAKDPINFAGFINDNIVCGERIIQWH
;
A
#
# COMPACT_ATOMS: atom_id res chain seq x y z
N GLU A 1 11.42 -8.15 -0.11
CA GLU A 1 12.41 -8.23 -1.22
C GLU A 1 13.76 -8.79 -0.74
N MET A 2 14.40 -8.22 0.30
CA MET A 2 15.71 -8.73 0.79
C MET A 2 15.63 -10.18 1.26
N ALA A 3 14.62 -10.58 2.02
CA ALA A 3 14.45 -11.94 2.49
C ALA A 3 14.39 -12.97 1.36
N GLU A 4 13.69 -12.65 0.26
CA GLU A 4 13.67 -13.48 -0.94
C GLU A 4 15.06 -13.65 -1.56
N ASN A 5 15.78 -12.54 -1.73
CA ASN A 5 17.11 -12.56 -2.35
C ASN A 5 18.13 -13.33 -1.50
N LEU A 6 18.04 -13.22 -0.17
CA LEU A 6 18.88 -14.00 0.77
C LEU A 6 18.56 -15.49 0.66
N ARG A 7 17.27 -15.87 0.65
CA ARG A 7 16.86 -17.27 0.46
C ARG A 7 17.30 -17.83 -0.88
N ARG A 8 17.18 -17.07 -1.97
CA ARG A 8 17.67 -17.48 -3.31
C ARG A 8 19.18 -17.70 -3.35
N ARG A 9 19.93 -17.04 -2.48
CA ARG A 9 21.38 -17.27 -2.29
C ARG A 9 21.71 -18.42 -1.34
N GLY A 10 20.69 -19.14 -0.85
CA GLY A 10 20.86 -20.30 0.05
C GLY A 10 21.08 -19.95 1.52
N LEU A 11 20.89 -18.67 1.90
CA LEU A 11 21.05 -18.24 3.29
C LEU A 11 19.81 -18.57 4.12
N GLU A 12 19.98 -19.07 5.33
CA GLU A 12 18.90 -19.13 6.31
C GLU A 12 18.46 -17.71 6.65
N THR A 13 17.15 -17.47 6.65
CA THR A 13 16.61 -16.12 6.78
C THR A 13 15.46 -16.08 7.77
N THR A 14 15.62 -15.30 8.82
CA THR A 14 14.57 -15.00 9.81
C THR A 14 14.16 -13.54 9.68
N LEU A 15 12.86 -13.27 9.53
CA LEU A 15 12.26 -11.94 9.56
C LEU A 15 11.67 -11.69 10.95
N VAL A 16 12.12 -10.64 11.61
CA VAL A 16 11.64 -10.23 12.94
C VAL A 16 10.79 -8.96 12.75
N GLU A 17 9.56 -8.99 13.26
CA GLU A 17 8.61 -7.87 13.20
C GLU A 17 8.02 -7.61 14.60
N ALA A 18 8.13 -6.38 15.06
CA ALA A 18 7.60 -5.97 16.37
C ALA A 18 6.06 -5.97 16.41
N GLY A 19 5.42 -5.71 15.28
CA GLY A 19 3.98 -5.72 15.13
C GLY A 19 3.36 -7.12 15.10
N PRO A 20 2.03 -7.21 15.08
CA PRO A 20 1.31 -8.48 15.08
C PRO A 20 1.41 -9.23 13.74
N GLN A 21 1.81 -8.55 12.66
CA GLN A 21 1.91 -9.09 11.32
C GLN A 21 3.01 -8.41 10.51
N ILE A 22 3.51 -9.08 9.50
CA ILE A 22 4.33 -8.45 8.44
C ILE A 22 3.44 -7.63 7.49
N MET A 23 4.04 -6.82 6.62
CA MET A 23 3.30 -6.04 5.61
C MET A 23 2.23 -5.12 6.24
N GLY A 24 2.62 -4.27 7.17
CA GLY A 24 1.73 -3.37 7.92
C GLY A 24 0.71 -2.56 7.11
N PRO A 25 0.96 -2.16 5.86
CA PRO A 25 -0.03 -1.51 5.00
C PRO A 25 -1.23 -2.39 4.60
N LEU A 26 -1.08 -3.72 4.60
CA LEU A 26 -2.16 -4.65 4.32
C LEU A 26 -2.99 -4.95 5.58
N ASP A 27 -4.25 -5.29 5.39
CA ASP A 27 -5.07 -5.86 6.47
C ASP A 27 -4.63 -7.30 6.79
N PRO A 28 -4.93 -7.83 8.00
CA PRO A 28 -4.34 -9.08 8.48
C PRO A 28 -4.54 -10.29 7.58
N GLU A 29 -5.72 -10.46 7.00
CA GLU A 29 -6.04 -11.59 6.13
C GLU A 29 -5.27 -11.52 4.79
N MET A 30 -5.05 -10.31 4.27
CA MET A 30 -4.27 -10.10 3.06
C MET A 30 -2.76 -10.30 3.34
N ALA A 31 -2.28 -9.82 4.47
CA ALA A 31 -0.90 -10.03 4.92
C ALA A 31 -0.59 -11.50 5.20
N ALA A 32 -1.59 -12.30 5.66
CA ALA A 32 -1.43 -13.72 5.92
C ALA A 32 -1.07 -14.52 4.65
N ILE A 33 -1.59 -14.12 3.48
CA ILE A 33 -1.26 -14.76 2.19
C ILE A 33 0.22 -14.55 1.87
N VAL A 34 0.71 -13.33 2.06
CA VAL A 34 2.13 -12.99 1.89
C VAL A 34 3.01 -13.76 2.87
N ALA A 35 2.62 -13.79 4.15
CA ALA A 35 3.34 -14.52 5.19
C ALA A 35 3.42 -16.02 4.88
N LYS A 36 2.33 -16.62 4.39
CA LYS A 36 2.32 -18.01 3.96
C LYS A 36 3.31 -18.26 2.82
N ARG A 37 3.31 -17.44 1.77
CA ARG A 37 4.25 -17.56 0.64
C ARG A 37 5.71 -17.48 1.11
N MET A 38 6.02 -16.60 2.04
CA MET A 38 7.37 -16.47 2.59
C MET A 38 7.78 -17.72 3.38
N ARG A 39 6.89 -18.26 4.23
CA ARG A 39 7.14 -19.48 5.00
C ARG A 39 7.31 -20.70 4.08
N ASP A 40 6.46 -20.84 3.07
CA ASP A 40 6.55 -21.92 2.07
C ASP A 40 7.90 -21.90 1.31
N ASN A 41 8.55 -20.73 1.25
CA ASN A 41 9.88 -20.55 0.68
C ASN A 41 11.02 -20.52 1.73
N GLY A 42 10.74 -20.99 2.93
CA GLY A 42 11.74 -21.21 3.97
C GLY A 42 12.17 -19.97 4.75
N VAL A 43 11.41 -18.87 4.69
CA VAL A 43 11.65 -17.72 5.57
C VAL A 43 10.96 -17.96 6.91
N GLU A 44 11.73 -17.95 7.99
CA GLU A 44 11.16 -17.92 9.33
C GLU A 44 10.60 -16.53 9.62
N ILE A 45 9.34 -16.44 10.10
CA ILE A 45 8.70 -15.17 10.43
C ILE A 45 8.33 -15.15 11.90
N ARG A 46 8.87 -14.20 12.65
CA ARG A 46 8.57 -13.92 14.05
C ARG A 46 7.90 -12.57 14.18
N THR A 47 6.61 -12.58 14.45
CA THR A 47 5.82 -11.38 14.76
C THR A 47 5.69 -11.18 16.27
N LYS A 48 5.29 -9.99 16.70
CA LYS A 48 5.25 -9.56 18.11
C LYS A 48 6.61 -9.77 18.79
N ALA A 49 7.68 -9.65 18.03
CA ALA A 49 9.05 -9.91 18.43
C ALA A 49 9.88 -8.64 18.19
N GLN A 50 10.14 -7.91 19.26
CA GLN A 50 10.92 -6.68 19.19
C GLN A 50 12.41 -6.98 19.42
N ALA A 51 13.26 -6.60 18.46
CA ALA A 51 14.70 -6.62 18.65
C ALA A 51 15.12 -5.48 19.60
N THR A 52 15.91 -5.82 20.62
CA THR A 52 16.37 -4.88 21.65
C THR A 52 17.86 -4.60 21.60
N GLU A 53 18.63 -5.55 21.08
CA GLU A 53 20.09 -5.43 21.02
C GLU A 53 20.64 -6.24 19.84
N ILE A 54 21.67 -5.69 19.19
CA ILE A 54 22.48 -6.41 18.19
C ILE A 54 23.90 -6.52 18.74
N SER A 55 24.41 -7.73 18.78
CA SER A 55 25.75 -8.04 19.28
C SER A 55 26.48 -9.03 18.36
N ALA A 56 27.71 -9.36 18.66
CA ALA A 56 28.47 -10.39 17.95
C ALA A 56 27.81 -11.79 18.05
N GLY A 57 26.95 -12.02 19.03
CA GLY A 57 26.21 -13.28 19.21
C GLY A 57 24.86 -13.31 18.50
N GLY A 58 24.49 -12.25 17.79
CA GLY A 58 23.22 -12.18 17.08
C GLY A 58 22.29 -11.07 17.58
N VAL A 59 20.98 -11.29 17.46
CA VAL A 59 19.94 -10.33 17.81
C VAL A 59 19.18 -10.80 19.05
N ARG A 60 19.17 -9.98 20.11
CA ARG A 60 18.36 -10.22 21.30
C ARG A 60 16.96 -9.67 21.12
N LEU A 61 15.96 -10.45 21.46
CA LEU A 61 14.55 -10.07 21.48
C LEU A 61 14.13 -9.62 22.88
N GLN A 62 13.01 -8.91 22.94
CA GLN A 62 12.43 -8.38 24.18
C GLN A 62 12.07 -9.48 25.21
N ASP A 63 11.74 -10.69 24.75
CA ASP A 63 11.47 -11.86 25.59
C ASP A 63 12.73 -12.53 26.17
N GLY A 64 13.91 -11.98 25.87
CA GLY A 64 15.21 -12.46 26.31
C GLY A 64 15.84 -13.52 25.39
N GLN A 65 15.13 -14.01 24.38
CA GLN A 65 15.69 -14.95 23.40
C GLN A 65 16.75 -14.23 22.53
N THR A 66 17.82 -14.96 22.20
CA THR A 66 18.82 -14.50 21.23
C THR A 66 18.72 -15.35 19.97
N LEU A 67 18.62 -14.68 18.82
CA LEU A 67 18.67 -15.28 17.49
C LEU A 67 20.11 -15.15 16.98
N GLU A 68 20.78 -16.28 16.79
CA GLU A 68 22.11 -16.29 16.16
C GLU A 68 22.00 -15.77 14.71
N ALA A 69 22.93 -14.92 14.32
CA ALA A 69 22.96 -14.35 12.97
C ALA A 69 24.36 -13.88 12.61
N ASP A 70 24.83 -14.27 11.42
CA ASP A 70 26.09 -13.78 10.83
C ASP A 70 25.91 -12.40 10.20
N ILE A 71 24.69 -12.09 9.72
CA ILE A 71 24.34 -10.81 9.09
C ILE A 71 23.00 -10.34 9.64
N VAL A 72 22.94 -9.08 10.04
CA VAL A 72 21.71 -8.42 10.47
C VAL A 72 21.41 -7.25 9.54
N ILE A 73 20.22 -7.26 8.95
CA ILE A 73 19.73 -6.17 8.10
C ILE A 73 18.66 -5.40 8.86
N ALA A 74 18.97 -4.15 9.23
CA ALA A 74 18.03 -3.27 9.88
C ALA A 74 17.07 -2.65 8.82
N ALA A 75 15.86 -3.21 8.73
CA ALA A 75 14.80 -2.75 7.83
C ALA A 75 13.61 -2.16 8.63
N ILE A 76 13.92 -1.30 9.61
CA ILE A 76 12.98 -0.75 10.60
C ILE A 76 12.23 0.51 10.13
N GLY A 77 12.21 0.76 8.82
CA GLY A 77 11.55 1.88 8.19
C GLY A 77 12.47 3.09 7.98
N VAL A 78 11.86 4.18 7.51
CA VAL A 78 12.55 5.44 7.18
C VAL A 78 12.00 6.58 8.01
N ARG A 79 12.83 7.59 8.28
CA ARG A 79 12.43 8.85 8.89
C ARG A 79 12.80 9.99 7.93
N PRO A 80 11.97 11.06 7.85
CA PRO A 80 12.32 12.23 7.07
C PRO A 80 13.66 12.83 7.54
N ALA A 81 14.58 13.08 6.61
CA ALA A 81 15.82 13.79 6.90
C ALA A 81 15.55 15.31 6.90
N SER A 82 14.99 15.80 8.00
CA SER A 82 14.50 17.18 8.14
C SER A 82 15.35 18.06 9.05
N GLU A 83 16.51 17.59 9.51
CA GLU A 83 17.36 18.31 10.45
C GLU A 83 17.80 19.67 9.91
N LEU A 84 18.19 19.75 8.63
CA LEU A 84 18.57 20.98 7.96
C LEU A 84 17.41 21.99 7.91
N ALA A 85 16.22 21.50 7.57
CA ALA A 85 15.00 22.32 7.52
C ALA A 85 14.64 22.87 8.91
N LYS A 86 14.74 22.00 9.93
CA LYS A 86 14.50 22.39 11.33
C LYS A 86 15.53 23.43 11.80
N ALA A 87 16.80 23.26 11.45
CA ALA A 87 17.85 24.23 11.79
C ALA A 87 17.67 25.59 11.09
N ALA A 88 17.05 25.58 9.90
CA ALA A 88 16.65 26.76 9.15
C ALA A 88 15.36 27.44 9.69
N GLY A 89 14.72 26.88 10.72
CA GLY A 89 13.49 27.42 11.30
C GLY A 89 12.22 27.09 10.52
N LEU A 90 12.25 26.12 9.60
CA LEU A 90 11.07 25.70 8.86
C LEU A 90 10.14 24.85 9.71
N GLU A 91 8.85 24.89 9.41
CA GLU A 91 7.83 24.10 10.10
C GLU A 91 7.97 22.61 9.79
N ILE A 92 7.99 21.80 10.84
CA ILE A 92 8.13 20.36 10.79
C ILE A 92 6.91 19.72 11.47
N SER A 93 6.31 18.73 10.82
CA SER A 93 5.20 17.98 11.39
C SER A 93 5.64 17.10 12.57
N GLU A 94 4.70 16.65 13.41
CA GLU A 94 4.98 15.75 14.54
C GLU A 94 5.71 14.47 14.14
N ARG A 95 5.46 13.99 12.91
CA ARG A 95 6.13 12.81 12.34
C ARG A 95 7.45 13.11 11.65
N GLY A 96 7.96 14.34 11.78
CA GLY A 96 9.27 14.76 11.27
C GLY A 96 9.29 15.24 9.82
N GLY A 97 8.16 15.28 9.12
CA GLY A 97 8.11 15.76 7.73
C GLY A 97 8.12 17.28 7.62
N ILE A 98 8.79 17.81 6.62
CA ILE A 98 8.77 19.24 6.31
C ILE A 98 7.37 19.60 5.82
N ILE A 99 6.71 20.54 6.50
CA ILE A 99 5.35 20.97 6.14
C ILE A 99 5.41 21.82 4.88
N VAL A 100 4.57 21.50 3.91
CA VAL A 100 4.46 22.22 2.65
C VAL A 100 3.00 22.45 2.26
N ASP A 101 2.76 23.52 1.50
CA ASP A 101 1.47 23.80 0.86
C ASP A 101 1.25 22.97 -0.42
N ALA A 102 0.16 23.24 -1.13
CA ALA A 102 -0.15 22.57 -2.40
C ALA A 102 0.85 22.87 -3.54
N TYR A 103 1.66 23.92 -3.38
CA TYR A 103 2.73 24.32 -4.30
C TYR A 103 4.10 23.81 -3.85
N HIS A 104 4.14 22.97 -2.83
CA HIS A 104 5.39 22.50 -2.19
C HIS A 104 6.26 23.61 -1.58
N ARG A 105 5.69 24.77 -1.27
CA ARG A 105 6.37 25.83 -0.50
C ARG A 105 6.34 25.47 0.97
N THR A 106 7.46 25.69 1.64
CA THR A 106 7.57 25.53 3.10
C THR A 106 6.98 26.75 3.81
N SER A 107 7.18 26.86 5.14
CA SER A 107 6.87 28.09 5.90
C SER A 107 7.68 29.33 5.44
N ASP A 108 8.81 29.14 4.74
CA ASP A 108 9.47 30.19 3.97
C ASP A 108 9.04 30.08 2.49
N PRO A 109 8.42 31.14 1.92
CA PRO A 109 7.88 31.11 0.54
C PRO A 109 8.95 30.98 -0.55
N HIS A 110 10.22 31.16 -0.22
CA HIS A 110 11.36 31.02 -1.14
C HIS A 110 12.00 29.63 -1.08
N ILE A 111 11.53 28.76 -0.15
CA ILE A 111 12.08 27.41 0.04
C ILE A 111 10.99 26.39 -0.28
N PHE A 112 11.35 25.44 -1.14
CA PHE A 112 10.49 24.33 -1.52
C PHE A 112 11.01 23.03 -0.89
N ALA A 113 10.10 22.12 -0.51
CA ALA A 113 10.45 20.77 -0.10
C ALA A 113 9.57 19.75 -0.81
N LEU A 114 10.17 18.60 -1.17
CA LEU A 114 9.49 17.54 -1.88
C LEU A 114 10.11 16.17 -1.54
N GLY A 115 9.55 15.09 -2.11
CA GLY A 115 10.05 13.74 -1.89
C GLY A 115 9.66 13.18 -0.52
N ASP A 116 10.47 12.27 -0.01
CA ASP A 116 10.14 11.50 1.19
C ASP A 116 10.17 12.36 2.47
N ALA A 117 10.96 13.43 2.47
CA ALA A 117 11.09 14.32 3.62
C ALA A 117 9.94 15.34 3.77
N ALA A 118 9.16 15.58 2.71
CA ALA A 118 8.06 16.55 2.73
C ALA A 118 6.70 15.87 2.98
N THR A 119 5.81 16.59 3.66
CA THR A 119 4.43 16.17 3.85
C THR A 119 3.64 16.20 2.53
N LYS A 120 2.57 15.45 2.48
CA LYS A 120 1.64 15.37 1.35
C LYS A 120 0.22 15.40 1.89
N ARG A 121 -0.75 15.76 1.08
CA ARG A 121 -2.15 15.75 1.47
C ARG A 121 -2.77 14.38 1.14
N ASP A 122 -3.42 13.77 2.10
CA ASP A 122 -4.17 12.53 1.91
C ASP A 122 -5.43 12.76 1.06
N VAL A 123 -5.78 11.80 0.20
CA VAL A 123 -6.89 11.96 -0.74
C VAL A 123 -8.27 11.95 -0.06
N HIS A 124 -8.42 11.19 1.02
CA HIS A 124 -9.71 11.00 1.68
C HIS A 124 -9.93 11.94 2.87
N SER A 125 -8.91 12.15 3.72
CA SER A 125 -9.03 13.06 4.87
C SER A 125 -8.66 14.50 4.53
N GLY A 126 -7.83 14.72 3.51
CA GLY A 126 -7.25 16.03 3.25
C GLY A 126 -6.10 16.40 4.19
N ASP A 127 -5.82 15.59 5.20
CA ASP A 127 -4.80 15.85 6.21
C ASP A 127 -3.38 15.65 5.69
N SER A 128 -2.44 16.23 6.44
CA SER A 128 -1.01 16.08 6.19
C SER A 128 -0.54 14.65 6.51
N THR A 129 0.10 14.00 5.56
CA THR A 129 0.62 12.64 5.69
C THR A 129 2.03 12.52 5.12
N LEU A 130 2.72 11.42 5.45
CA LEU A 130 4.00 11.03 4.87
C LEU A 130 3.80 9.80 3.99
N VAL A 131 4.20 9.92 2.73
CA VAL A 131 4.17 8.85 1.73
C VAL A 131 5.54 8.79 1.06
N PRO A 132 6.49 8.01 1.62
CA PRO A 132 7.85 7.88 1.09
C PRO A 132 7.86 6.92 -0.11
N LEU A 133 7.37 7.38 -1.26
CA LEU A 133 7.26 6.60 -2.49
C LEU A 133 7.85 7.37 -3.67
N ALA A 134 8.66 6.68 -4.46
CA ALA A 134 9.44 7.25 -5.56
C ALA A 134 8.57 7.92 -6.63
N GLN A 135 7.39 7.35 -6.97
CA GLN A 135 6.51 7.93 -7.98
C GLN A 135 5.92 9.27 -7.54
N THR A 136 5.62 9.45 -6.24
CA THR A 136 5.17 10.76 -5.73
C THR A 136 6.32 11.76 -5.73
N ALA A 137 7.51 11.36 -5.28
CA ALA A 137 8.71 12.18 -5.25
C ALA A 137 9.07 12.69 -6.66
N ASN A 138 9.05 11.81 -7.65
CA ASN A 138 9.35 12.14 -9.05
C ASN A 138 8.38 13.17 -9.63
N ARG A 139 7.07 12.95 -9.45
CA ARG A 139 6.03 13.89 -9.93
C ARG A 139 6.13 15.25 -9.25
N HIS A 140 6.38 15.28 -7.94
CA HIS A 140 6.55 16.53 -7.19
C HIS A 140 7.82 17.28 -7.60
N GLY A 141 8.90 16.55 -7.97
CA GLY A 141 10.11 17.18 -8.53
C GLY A 141 9.81 17.95 -9.82
N ARG A 142 9.06 17.35 -10.75
CA ARG A 142 8.61 18.02 -11.97
C ARG A 142 7.70 19.21 -11.66
N LEU A 143 6.73 19.02 -10.76
CA LEU A 143 5.79 20.07 -10.35
C LEU A 143 6.51 21.29 -9.80
N VAL A 144 7.45 21.10 -8.86
CA VAL A 144 8.21 22.21 -8.26
C VAL A 144 9.03 22.93 -9.31
N ALA A 145 9.68 22.21 -10.22
CA ALA A 145 10.40 22.84 -11.33
C ALA A 145 9.48 23.71 -12.22
N ASP A 146 8.28 23.21 -12.52
CA ASP A 146 7.28 23.95 -13.30
C ASP A 146 6.81 25.23 -12.56
N ILE A 147 6.58 25.14 -11.24
CA ILE A 147 6.21 26.30 -10.40
C ILE A 147 7.33 27.35 -10.36
N ILE A 148 8.58 26.93 -10.17
CA ILE A 148 9.74 27.83 -10.19
C ILE A 148 9.89 28.50 -11.55
N ALA A 149 9.55 27.81 -12.64
CA ALA A 149 9.52 28.36 -14.00
C ALA A 149 8.32 29.27 -14.27
N GLY A 150 7.46 29.53 -13.28
CA GLY A 150 6.31 30.43 -13.38
C GLY A 150 5.04 29.80 -13.95
N ARG A 151 4.94 28.47 -14.01
CA ARG A 151 3.71 27.78 -14.38
C ARG A 151 2.73 27.74 -13.20
N ASP A 152 1.46 27.92 -13.48
CA ASP A 152 0.39 27.72 -12.51
C ASP A 152 0.08 26.22 -12.40
N ALA A 153 0.58 25.60 -11.34
CA ALA A 153 0.42 24.17 -11.07
C ALA A 153 0.40 23.91 -9.56
N ALA A 154 -0.40 22.93 -9.13
CA ALA A 154 -0.51 22.53 -7.74
C ALA A 154 -0.50 21.01 -7.61
N SER A 155 -0.01 20.49 -6.47
CA SER A 155 -0.02 19.07 -6.19
C SER A 155 -1.44 18.58 -5.87
N LEU A 156 -1.78 17.42 -6.41
CA LEU A 156 -2.98 16.69 -6.02
C LEU A 156 -2.71 15.86 -4.76
N PRO A 157 -3.74 15.59 -3.95
CA PRO A 157 -3.65 14.66 -2.83
C PRO A 157 -3.12 13.30 -3.26
N VAL A 158 -2.51 12.55 -2.35
CA VAL A 158 -1.88 11.25 -2.63
C VAL A 158 -2.73 10.09 -2.13
N LEU A 159 -2.65 8.96 -2.83
CA LEU A 159 -3.31 7.69 -2.51
C LEU A 159 -2.41 6.74 -1.72
N GLY A 160 -1.08 6.88 -1.84
CA GLY A 160 -0.14 5.92 -1.28
C GLY A 160 -0.13 4.59 -2.02
N THR A 161 -0.44 4.58 -3.31
CA THR A 161 -0.43 3.33 -4.12
C THR A 161 0.96 2.72 -4.14
N ALA A 162 1.05 1.45 -3.74
CA ALA A 162 2.31 0.73 -3.63
C ALA A 162 2.15 -0.74 -4.05
N ILE A 163 3.22 -1.31 -4.58
CA ILE A 163 3.31 -2.72 -4.94
C ILE A 163 4.69 -3.26 -4.58
N VAL A 164 4.75 -4.52 -4.16
CA VAL A 164 5.99 -5.25 -3.89
C VAL A 164 5.88 -6.65 -4.46
N GLY A 165 7.00 -7.15 -5.05
CA GLY A 165 7.13 -8.53 -5.50
C GLY A 165 7.93 -9.37 -4.50
N LEU A 166 7.51 -10.64 -4.29
CA LEU A 166 8.21 -11.58 -3.44
C LEU A 166 7.86 -13.04 -3.84
N PHE A 167 8.86 -13.86 -4.09
CA PHE A 167 8.72 -15.28 -4.44
C PHE A 167 7.66 -15.56 -5.51
N GLY A 168 7.64 -14.73 -6.57
CA GLY A 168 6.65 -14.83 -7.64
C GLY A 168 5.25 -14.32 -7.28
N LEU A 169 5.04 -13.82 -6.08
CA LEU A 169 3.80 -13.19 -5.64
C LEU A 169 3.98 -11.67 -5.72
N ALA A 170 2.94 -10.95 -6.12
CA ALA A 170 2.84 -9.50 -5.96
C ALA A 170 1.81 -9.17 -4.89
N ALA A 171 2.09 -8.14 -4.11
CA ALA A 171 1.15 -7.58 -3.13
C ALA A 171 1.07 -6.06 -3.31
N ALA A 172 -0.13 -5.54 -3.52
CA ALA A 172 -0.37 -4.13 -3.81
C ALA A 172 -1.47 -3.56 -2.94
N THR A 173 -1.39 -2.23 -2.71
CA THR A 173 -2.40 -1.48 -1.97
C THR A 173 -2.55 -0.08 -2.57
N THR A 174 -3.74 0.51 -2.44
CA THR A 174 -4.03 1.90 -2.77
C THR A 174 -5.11 2.44 -1.83
N GLY A 175 -5.02 3.73 -1.49
CA GLY A 175 -5.94 4.37 -0.56
C GLY A 175 -5.81 3.84 0.89
N TRP A 176 -6.91 3.80 1.61
CA TRP A 176 -6.96 3.35 3.00
C TRP A 176 -7.22 1.85 3.10
N ASN A 177 -6.59 1.19 4.06
CA ASN A 177 -6.98 -0.13 4.49
C ASN A 177 -8.22 -0.04 5.42
N GLU A 178 -8.85 -1.18 5.68
CA GLU A 178 -10.06 -1.24 6.51
C GLU A 178 -9.83 -0.69 7.93
N ARG A 179 -8.67 -1.03 8.53
CA ARG A 179 -8.32 -0.54 9.86
C ARG A 179 -8.31 0.98 9.90
N ARG A 180 -7.60 1.63 8.96
CA ARG A 180 -7.52 3.09 8.90
C ARG A 180 -8.88 3.72 8.64
N ALA A 181 -9.67 3.17 7.72
CA ALA A 181 -11.00 3.69 7.44
C ALA A 181 -11.90 3.69 8.69
N LYS A 182 -11.82 2.63 9.50
CA LYS A 182 -12.53 2.54 10.79
C LYS A 182 -11.99 3.53 11.83
N GLU A 183 -10.68 3.67 11.94
CA GLU A 183 -10.03 4.65 12.84
C GLU A 183 -10.43 6.08 12.50
N GLU A 184 -10.65 6.38 11.23
CA GLU A 184 -11.14 7.68 10.72
C GLU A 184 -12.69 7.81 10.80
N GLY A 185 -13.36 6.87 11.48
CA GLY A 185 -14.81 6.92 11.78
C GLY A 185 -15.71 6.67 10.58
N LYS A 186 -15.20 6.07 9.47
CA LYS A 186 -16.05 5.74 8.32
C LYS A 186 -16.90 4.51 8.59
N ALA A 187 -18.14 4.53 8.11
CA ALA A 187 -18.93 3.33 7.95
C ALA A 187 -18.34 2.52 6.78
N VAL A 188 -17.84 1.31 7.06
CA VAL A 188 -17.07 0.54 6.09
C VAL A 188 -17.86 -0.65 5.58
N ARG A 189 -17.93 -0.79 4.26
CA ARG A 189 -18.31 -2.00 3.54
C ARG A 189 -17.07 -2.62 2.95
N VAL A 190 -16.84 -3.91 3.23
CA VAL A 190 -15.66 -4.64 2.74
C VAL A 190 -16.11 -5.73 1.80
N ILE A 191 -15.45 -5.81 0.64
CA ILE A 191 -15.71 -6.82 -0.37
C ILE A 191 -14.43 -7.63 -0.57
N HIS A 192 -14.54 -8.95 -0.35
CA HIS A 192 -13.50 -9.91 -0.66
C HIS A 192 -13.90 -10.73 -1.88
N LEU A 193 -12.97 -10.91 -2.80
CA LEU A 193 -13.16 -11.79 -3.94
C LEU A 193 -11.84 -12.48 -4.32
N HIS A 194 -11.98 -13.66 -4.92
CA HIS A 194 -10.84 -14.50 -5.27
C HIS A 194 -10.93 -14.96 -6.73
N PRO A 195 -10.90 -14.02 -7.70
CA PRO A 195 -11.01 -14.32 -9.11
C PRO A 195 -9.71 -14.91 -9.67
N ALA A 196 -9.78 -15.51 -10.87
CA ALA A 196 -8.61 -15.81 -11.66
C ALA A 196 -8.01 -14.52 -12.28
N SER A 197 -6.72 -14.50 -12.55
CA SER A 197 -6.00 -13.38 -13.19
C SER A 197 -6.50 -13.13 -14.62
N HIS A 198 -6.91 -14.20 -15.31
CA HIS A 198 -7.48 -14.19 -16.66
C HIS A 198 -8.46 -15.37 -16.83
N ALA A 199 -8.93 -15.61 -18.05
CA ALA A 199 -9.92 -16.66 -18.33
C ALA A 199 -9.39 -18.03 -17.90
N GLY A 200 -10.12 -18.72 -17.00
CA GLY A 200 -9.68 -19.99 -16.39
C GLY A 200 -9.51 -21.16 -17.35
N TYR A 201 -10.03 -21.07 -18.59
CA TYR A 201 -9.81 -22.06 -19.65
C TYR A 201 -8.52 -21.79 -20.45
N PHE A 202 -7.88 -20.64 -20.23
CA PHE A 202 -6.57 -20.33 -20.82
C PHE A 202 -5.45 -20.78 -19.86
N PRO A 203 -4.31 -21.30 -20.35
CA PRO A 203 -3.21 -21.77 -19.51
C PRO A 203 -2.68 -20.73 -18.54
N ASP A 204 -2.16 -21.18 -17.40
CA ASP A 204 -1.45 -20.38 -16.41
C ASP A 204 -2.30 -19.35 -15.66
N ALA A 205 -3.63 -19.52 -15.66
CA ALA A 205 -4.50 -18.68 -14.84
C ALA A 205 -4.18 -18.83 -13.34
N ALA A 206 -3.75 -17.75 -12.71
CA ALA A 206 -3.41 -17.69 -11.29
C ALA A 206 -4.54 -17.05 -10.48
N GLN A 207 -4.68 -17.45 -9.22
CA GLN A 207 -5.67 -16.86 -8.33
C GLN A 207 -5.23 -15.49 -7.83
N LEU A 208 -6.12 -14.50 -7.91
CA LEU A 208 -6.02 -13.22 -7.24
C LEU A 208 -6.81 -13.26 -5.91
N HIS A 209 -6.30 -12.56 -4.93
CA HIS A 209 -7.01 -12.23 -3.70
C HIS A 209 -7.18 -10.72 -3.67
N MET A 210 -8.41 -10.24 -3.73
CA MET A 210 -8.72 -8.82 -3.78
C MET A 210 -9.61 -8.44 -2.60
N LYS A 211 -9.31 -7.30 -2.01
CA LYS A 211 -10.11 -6.64 -0.98
C LYS A 211 -10.39 -5.23 -1.42
N LEU A 212 -11.67 -4.85 -1.49
CA LEU A 212 -12.13 -3.49 -1.72
C LEU A 212 -12.73 -2.94 -0.44
N VAL A 213 -12.33 -1.74 -0.06
CA VAL A 213 -12.80 -1.00 1.12
C VAL A 213 -13.63 0.18 0.63
N VAL A 214 -14.90 0.19 0.99
CA VAL A 214 -15.90 1.15 0.50
C VAL A 214 -16.54 1.87 1.67
N ASN A 215 -16.79 3.16 1.53
CA ASN A 215 -17.63 3.91 2.46
C ASN A 215 -19.09 3.44 2.27
N ALA A 216 -19.68 2.84 3.30
CA ALA A 216 -21.02 2.26 3.20
C ALA A 216 -22.13 3.29 2.97
N ASP A 217 -21.91 4.55 3.36
CA ASP A 217 -22.90 5.62 3.26
C ASP A 217 -22.87 6.32 1.89
N SER A 218 -21.68 6.51 1.31
CA SER A 218 -21.48 7.28 0.08
C SER A 218 -21.12 6.46 -1.14
N ASP A 219 -20.83 5.17 -0.97
CA ASP A 219 -20.30 4.26 -1.99
C ASP A 219 -18.91 4.65 -2.53
N GLU A 220 -18.23 5.61 -1.88
CA GLU A 220 -16.87 6.03 -2.20
C GLU A 220 -15.89 4.87 -2.01
N ILE A 221 -14.99 4.66 -2.97
CA ILE A 221 -13.89 3.70 -2.84
C ILE A 221 -12.83 4.30 -1.93
N LEU A 222 -12.70 3.79 -0.70
CA LEU A 222 -11.69 4.24 0.26
C LEU A 222 -10.32 3.63 -0.01
N GLY A 223 -10.28 2.41 -0.55
CA GLY A 223 -9.04 1.76 -0.93
C GLY A 223 -9.21 0.32 -1.34
N ALA A 224 -8.09 -0.29 -1.71
CA ALA A 224 -8.04 -1.69 -2.12
C ALA A 224 -6.69 -2.33 -1.82
N GLN A 225 -6.71 -3.64 -1.70
CA GLN A 225 -5.54 -4.50 -1.55
C GLN A 225 -5.68 -5.69 -2.50
N ILE A 226 -4.59 -6.03 -3.19
CA ILE A 226 -4.58 -7.17 -4.13
C ILE A 226 -3.30 -7.96 -3.91
N VAL A 227 -3.44 -9.28 -3.80
CA VAL A 227 -2.32 -10.21 -3.68
C VAL A 227 -2.52 -11.34 -4.69
N GLY A 228 -1.50 -11.68 -5.46
CA GLY A 228 -1.56 -12.72 -6.47
C GLY A 228 -0.26 -12.88 -7.25
N GLU A 229 -0.22 -13.82 -8.17
CA GLU A 229 0.98 -14.09 -8.99
C GLU A 229 0.97 -13.30 -10.30
N ASP A 230 -0.21 -12.99 -10.83
CA ASP A 230 -0.36 -12.30 -12.11
C ASP A 230 -1.50 -11.28 -12.07
N GLY A 231 -1.35 -10.14 -12.76
CA GLY A 231 -2.37 -9.12 -12.97
C GLY A 231 -2.74 -8.29 -11.75
N VAL A 232 -1.93 -8.29 -10.69
CA VAL A 232 -2.08 -7.45 -9.49
C VAL A 232 -1.87 -5.98 -9.83
N ASP A 233 -0.80 -5.67 -10.57
CA ASP A 233 -0.42 -4.34 -11.00
C ASP A 233 -1.51 -3.67 -11.84
N LYS A 234 -2.02 -4.39 -12.86
CA LYS A 234 -3.11 -3.92 -13.71
C LYS A 234 -4.33 -3.47 -12.89
N ARG A 235 -4.76 -4.31 -11.93
CA ARG A 235 -6.01 -4.07 -11.18
C ARG A 235 -5.86 -2.99 -10.12
N ILE A 236 -4.73 -2.95 -9.42
CA ILE A 236 -4.52 -1.89 -8.43
C ILE A 236 -4.45 -0.52 -9.08
N ASP A 237 -3.87 -0.40 -10.28
CA ASP A 237 -3.79 0.85 -11.02
C ASP A 237 -5.16 1.31 -11.53
N VAL A 238 -6.03 0.37 -11.95
CA VAL A 238 -7.42 0.69 -12.31
C VAL A 238 -8.17 1.26 -11.11
N ILE A 239 -8.06 0.62 -9.92
CA ILE A 239 -8.72 1.11 -8.71
C ILE A 239 -8.13 2.46 -8.27
N ALA A 240 -6.82 2.64 -8.31
CA ALA A 240 -6.18 3.92 -8.00
C ALA A 240 -6.67 5.04 -8.94
N THR A 241 -6.88 4.72 -10.21
CA THR A 241 -7.44 5.64 -11.21
C THR A 241 -8.91 5.94 -10.91
N ALA A 242 -9.70 4.92 -10.55
CA ALA A 242 -11.11 5.09 -10.18
C ALA A 242 -11.26 6.02 -8.96
N ILE A 243 -10.48 5.80 -7.89
CA ILE A 243 -10.47 6.69 -6.71
C ILE A 243 -10.08 8.12 -7.13
N ARG A 244 -9.05 8.28 -7.95
CA ARG A 244 -8.61 9.59 -8.43
C ARG A 244 -9.68 10.30 -9.26
N ALA A 245 -10.47 9.56 -10.05
CA ALA A 245 -11.56 10.08 -10.86
C ALA A 245 -12.85 10.34 -10.05
N GLY A 246 -12.91 9.92 -8.78
CA GLY A 246 -14.11 10.05 -7.95
C GLY A 246 -15.21 9.06 -8.32
N LEU A 247 -14.86 7.92 -8.91
CA LEU A 247 -15.82 6.85 -9.19
C LEU A 247 -16.24 6.16 -7.88
N THR A 248 -17.50 5.71 -7.85
CA THR A 248 -18.03 4.89 -6.78
C THR A 248 -17.66 3.41 -6.95
N ALA A 249 -17.88 2.60 -5.93
CA ALA A 249 -17.66 1.17 -6.04
C ALA A 249 -18.63 0.51 -7.02
N THR A 250 -19.86 1.02 -7.12
CA THR A 250 -20.85 0.55 -8.11
C THR A 250 -20.42 0.87 -9.54
N ASP A 251 -19.81 2.04 -9.80
CA ASP A 251 -19.33 2.41 -11.14
C ASP A 251 -18.26 1.43 -11.70
N LEU A 252 -17.56 0.69 -10.83
CA LEU A 252 -16.60 -0.32 -11.28
C LEU A 252 -17.25 -1.43 -12.12
N ALA A 253 -18.54 -1.68 -11.96
CA ALA A 253 -19.28 -2.69 -12.73
C ALA A 253 -19.33 -2.37 -14.23
N ASP A 254 -19.38 -1.08 -14.57
CA ASP A 254 -19.58 -0.58 -15.94
C ASP A 254 -18.26 -0.19 -16.65
N LEU A 255 -17.12 -0.38 -16.01
CA LEU A 255 -15.84 -0.09 -16.64
C LEU A 255 -15.60 -1.02 -17.84
N GLU A 256 -15.39 -0.45 -19.02
CA GLU A 256 -15.00 -1.18 -20.22
C GLU A 256 -13.48 -1.43 -20.20
N LEU A 257 -13.11 -2.64 -19.79
CA LEU A 257 -11.71 -3.05 -19.67
C LEU A 257 -11.31 -4.00 -20.79
N ALA A 258 -10.05 -3.89 -21.24
CA ALA A 258 -9.52 -4.71 -22.33
C ALA A 258 -9.60 -6.20 -22.01
N TYR A 259 -10.16 -6.98 -22.94
CA TYR A 259 -10.33 -8.42 -22.82
C TYR A 259 -9.74 -9.18 -24.01
N ALA A 260 -8.92 -10.17 -23.67
CA ALA A 260 -8.69 -11.38 -24.44
C ALA A 260 -8.34 -12.48 -23.42
N PRO A 261 -8.53 -13.78 -23.71
CA PRO A 261 -8.42 -14.86 -22.72
C PRO A 261 -7.13 -14.88 -21.91
N GLN A 262 -6.01 -14.51 -22.51
CA GLN A 262 -4.69 -14.49 -21.88
C GLN A 262 -4.46 -13.24 -20.99
N PHE A 263 -5.30 -12.20 -21.08
CA PHE A 263 -5.09 -10.93 -20.35
C PHE A 263 -6.15 -10.65 -19.29
N GLY A 264 -7.27 -11.33 -19.34
CA GLY A 264 -8.38 -11.08 -18.43
C GLY A 264 -9.54 -12.04 -18.62
N SER A 265 -10.66 -11.73 -18.00
CA SER A 265 -11.96 -12.39 -18.22
C SER A 265 -12.93 -11.39 -18.83
N ALA A 266 -13.98 -11.87 -19.50
CA ALA A 266 -15.00 -11.00 -20.09
C ALA A 266 -15.66 -10.07 -19.04
N LYS A 267 -15.76 -10.55 -17.78
CA LYS A 267 -15.95 -9.72 -16.59
C LYS A 267 -14.61 -9.69 -15.84
N ASP A 268 -13.91 -8.56 -15.93
CA ASP A 268 -12.64 -8.42 -15.19
C ASP A 268 -12.90 -8.50 -13.68
N PRO A 269 -11.93 -8.93 -12.86
CA PRO A 269 -11.99 -8.83 -11.39
C PRO A 269 -12.49 -7.49 -10.86
N ILE A 270 -12.17 -6.38 -11.52
CA ILE A 270 -12.67 -5.06 -11.18
C ILE A 270 -14.20 -4.97 -11.36
N ASN A 271 -14.73 -5.44 -12.50
CA ASN A 271 -16.17 -5.47 -12.71
C ASN A 271 -16.88 -6.38 -11.70
N PHE A 272 -16.26 -7.53 -11.34
CA PHE A 272 -16.79 -8.39 -10.29
C PHE A 272 -16.90 -7.67 -8.94
N ALA A 273 -15.91 -6.88 -8.56
CA ALA A 273 -15.97 -6.09 -7.33
C ALA A 273 -17.16 -5.11 -7.37
N GLY A 274 -17.37 -4.43 -8.50
CA GLY A 274 -18.52 -3.55 -8.72
C GLY A 274 -19.87 -4.28 -8.64
N PHE A 275 -20.02 -5.40 -9.33
CA PHE A 275 -21.26 -6.21 -9.27
C PHE A 275 -21.55 -6.76 -7.88
N ILE A 276 -20.53 -7.21 -7.13
CA ILE A 276 -20.71 -7.65 -5.74
C ILE A 276 -21.18 -6.50 -4.87
N ASN A 277 -20.59 -5.30 -5.06
CA ASN A 277 -21.00 -4.09 -4.34
C ASN A 277 -22.45 -3.74 -4.63
N ASP A 278 -22.83 -3.69 -5.89
CA ASP A 278 -24.19 -3.37 -6.32
C ASP A 278 -25.23 -4.35 -5.73
N ASN A 279 -24.97 -5.66 -5.79
CA ASN A 279 -25.82 -6.69 -5.19
C ASN A 279 -25.97 -6.50 -3.67
N ILE A 280 -24.95 -6.01 -2.97
CA ILE A 280 -25.04 -5.71 -1.53
C ILE A 280 -25.90 -4.46 -1.30
N VAL A 281 -25.70 -3.41 -2.08
CA VAL A 281 -26.44 -2.14 -1.99
C VAL A 281 -27.93 -2.37 -2.28
N CYS A 282 -28.25 -3.18 -3.30
CA CYS A 282 -29.64 -3.54 -3.64
C CYS A 282 -30.28 -4.56 -2.70
N GLY A 283 -29.53 -5.07 -1.72
CA GLY A 283 -30.06 -6.04 -0.74
C GLY A 283 -30.19 -7.48 -1.28
N GLU A 284 -29.66 -7.78 -2.46
CA GLU A 284 -29.65 -9.12 -3.06
C GLU A 284 -28.59 -10.03 -2.43
N ARG A 285 -27.60 -9.44 -1.78
CA ARG A 285 -26.53 -10.15 -1.08
C ARG A 285 -26.33 -9.58 0.32
N ILE A 286 -26.21 -10.47 1.30
CA ILE A 286 -25.91 -10.11 2.69
C ILE A 286 -24.44 -10.45 2.94
N ILE A 287 -23.69 -9.51 3.54
CA ILE A 287 -22.33 -9.78 4.05
C ILE A 287 -22.49 -10.61 5.32
N GLN A 288 -22.03 -11.86 5.29
CA GLN A 288 -21.97 -12.71 6.47
C GLN A 288 -20.52 -12.76 6.95
N TRP A 289 -20.33 -12.38 8.22
CA TRP A 289 -19.07 -12.57 8.93
C TRP A 289 -19.15 -13.93 9.65
N HIS A 290 -18.18 -14.79 9.40
CA HIS A 290 -18.02 -16.05 10.12
C HIS A 290 -16.78 -15.99 10.99
#